data_c4e159932165b72eff50148536dec4c0
#
_entry.id   c4e159932165b72eff50148536dec4c0
#
_cell.length_a   1.000
_cell.length_b   1.000
_cell.length_c   1.000
_cell.angle_alpha   90.00
_cell.angle_beta   90.00
_cell.angle_gamma   90.00
#
_symmetry.space_group_name_H-M   'P 1'
#
loop_
_entity.id
_entity.type
_entity.pdbx_description
1 polymer ?
#
loop_
_entity_poly.entity_id
_entity_poly.type
_entity_poly.pdbx_seq_one_letter_code
_entity_poly.pdbx_strand_id
1 'polypeptide(L)'
;MPKAPWRWMRSYGWPTPEDLKGNTNAPLSLQGEGLGERVAGRRTDAAGEEPLSPALSRKRERGQERYGANGDHTRRRTDEDLPMQQQKTLTGGQALVRLLANYDVDTVFGIPGVHTLELYRGLPGSGIRHVLTRHEQGAGFMADGYARVSGKPGVAFIITGPGVTNAATAIGQAYADSIPMLVISSVNHTASLGKGWGCLHETQDQRAMTAPITAFSAVALTPEDLPELIARAYAVFDSERPRPVHISVPLDVLAAPIARDWTTEVVRRAGRGQPAADALRQAVDKLAAAKRPMIIAGGGALHAVDALAALSERLAAPLFTSVAGKGLLAPEAPLAAGATLCTQAGWDMIAEADVVLAIGTEMADTDYWRERLPLNGELIRVDVDSRKFNDFYPSAVALLGDSKATAEALLAALPAAKRDAGSASDRVAQLRQQLDASHAPLQLIHKAILERIAKALPANAFIASDMTQLAYTANYLYPSQAPRGWLHPTGYGTLGYGVPAGIGAKFGAPERPGLVLVGDGGFLYTAQELATATEELDSPLVVLLWNNDALGQIRDDMLGLDIEPVGVLPRNPDFALLGRAYGCEMRQPQSLDELERDLCEGFAHPGVTLIELKHACAK
;
A
#
# COMPACT_ATOMS: atom_id res chain seq x y z
N MET A 1 0.65 40.06 -3.95
CA MET A 1 -0.37 39.15 -3.46
C MET A 1 -0.13 37.82 -4.16
N PRO A 2 0.22 36.71 -3.49
CA PRO A 2 0.38 35.40 -4.11
C PRO A 2 -0.99 34.91 -4.57
N LYS A 3 -1.08 34.53 -5.84
CA LYS A 3 -2.30 33.96 -6.41
C LYS A 3 -2.55 32.57 -5.75
N ALA A 4 -3.76 32.41 -5.25
CA ALA A 4 -4.22 31.28 -4.44
C ALA A 4 -4.01 29.88 -5.09
N PRO A 5 -3.81 28.83 -4.26
CA PRO A 5 -3.47 27.47 -4.68
C PRO A 5 -4.63 26.65 -5.28
N TRP A 6 -5.75 27.27 -5.65
CA TRP A 6 -7.05 26.62 -5.94
C TRP A 6 -7.22 26.11 -7.38
N ARG A 7 -6.19 26.09 -8.21
CA ARG A 7 -6.30 25.68 -9.62
C ARG A 7 -6.66 24.19 -9.80
N TRP A 8 -6.41 23.35 -8.81
CA TRP A 8 -6.71 21.91 -8.90
C TRP A 8 -8.21 21.58 -8.85
N MET A 9 -9.06 22.46 -8.27
CA MET A 9 -10.51 22.22 -8.21
C MET A 9 -11.19 22.21 -9.59
N ARG A 10 -10.67 22.94 -10.58
CA ARG A 10 -11.23 22.94 -11.95
C ARG A 10 -11.05 21.61 -12.64
N SER A 11 -10.04 20.82 -12.31
CA SER A 11 -9.80 19.51 -12.92
C SER A 11 -10.85 18.46 -12.58
N TYR A 12 -11.61 18.67 -11.49
CA TYR A 12 -12.69 17.78 -11.08
C TYR A 12 -14.11 18.32 -11.39
N GLY A 13 -14.22 19.39 -12.21
CA GLY A 13 -15.52 19.96 -12.56
C GLY A 13 -16.20 20.75 -11.44
N TRP A 14 -15.46 21.14 -10.39
CA TRP A 14 -15.98 21.92 -9.28
C TRP A 14 -15.85 23.42 -9.59
N PRO A 15 -16.93 24.21 -9.36
CA PRO A 15 -16.87 25.66 -9.59
C PRO A 15 -15.89 26.32 -8.60
N THR A 16 -15.05 27.20 -9.12
CA THR A 16 -14.18 28.02 -8.28
C THR A 16 -14.96 29.17 -7.61
N PRO A 17 -14.44 29.80 -6.54
CA PRO A 17 -15.06 30.97 -5.94
C PRO A 17 -15.31 32.13 -6.93
N GLU A 18 -14.59 32.19 -8.04
CA GLU A 18 -14.79 33.16 -9.12
C GLU A 18 -16.03 32.78 -9.97
N ASP A 19 -16.25 31.47 -10.19
CA ASP A 19 -17.41 30.97 -10.95
C ASP A 19 -18.72 31.12 -10.16
N LEU A 20 -18.66 31.09 -8.81
CA LEU A 20 -19.81 31.25 -7.91
C LEU A 20 -20.24 32.72 -7.73
N LYS A 21 -19.34 33.69 -7.96
CA LYS A 21 -19.65 35.14 -7.85
C LYS A 21 -20.43 35.70 -9.05
N GLY A 22 -20.59 34.92 -10.12
CA GLY A 22 -21.21 35.36 -11.38
C GLY A 22 -22.70 35.06 -11.54
N ASN A 23 -23.38 34.36 -10.63
CA ASN A 23 -24.76 33.91 -10.89
C ASN A 23 -25.73 34.20 -9.74
N THR A 24 -26.01 35.48 -9.51
CA THR A 24 -27.12 35.90 -8.64
C THR A 24 -28.32 36.27 -9.48
N ASN A 25 -29.01 35.31 -10.10
CA ASN A 25 -30.40 35.47 -10.56
C ASN A 25 -30.90 34.16 -11.22
N ALA A 26 -31.45 33.26 -10.40
CA ALA A 26 -32.47 32.30 -10.85
C ALA A 26 -33.29 31.85 -9.63
N PRO A 27 -34.62 31.95 -9.68
CA PRO A 27 -35.47 31.52 -8.57
C PRO A 27 -35.67 30.00 -8.60
N LEU A 28 -35.35 29.36 -7.50
CA LEU A 28 -35.69 27.97 -7.22
C LEU A 28 -37.16 27.86 -6.86
N SER A 29 -37.96 27.34 -7.76
CA SER A 29 -39.32 26.84 -7.45
C SER A 29 -39.23 25.38 -6.98
N LEU A 30 -39.33 25.18 -5.69
CA LEU A 30 -39.62 23.87 -5.11
C LEU A 30 -41.13 23.74 -4.95
N GLN A 31 -41.76 22.93 -5.80
CA GLN A 31 -43.08 22.39 -5.49
C GLN A 31 -42.89 21.13 -4.64
N GLY A 32 -43.33 21.22 -3.38
CA GLY A 32 -43.46 20.09 -2.50
C GLY A 32 -44.82 19.44 -2.70
N GLU A 33 -44.87 18.13 -2.73
CA GLU A 33 -46.07 17.39 -2.40
C GLU A 33 -45.82 16.62 -1.08
N GLY A 34 -46.68 16.95 -0.12
CA GLY A 34 -46.69 16.36 1.19
C GLY A 34 -47.47 15.05 1.25
N LEU A 35 -47.04 14.20 2.14
CA LEU A 35 -47.93 13.24 2.80
C LEU A 35 -47.56 13.22 4.28
N GLY A 36 -48.43 13.85 5.05
CA GLY A 36 -48.41 13.70 6.50
C GLY A 36 -49.30 12.53 6.90
N GLU A 37 -48.88 11.83 7.93
CA GLU A 37 -49.84 11.29 8.89
C GLU A 37 -49.22 11.01 10.24
N ARG A 38 -50.01 11.40 11.23
CA ARG A 38 -49.80 11.35 12.68
C ARG A 38 -49.79 9.92 13.19
N VAL A 39 -48.99 9.64 14.22
CA VAL A 39 -49.46 8.78 15.30
C VAL A 39 -48.95 9.32 16.63
N ALA A 40 -49.94 9.46 17.52
CA ALA A 40 -49.86 10.00 18.86
C ALA A 40 -49.18 9.02 19.83
N GLY A 41 -48.68 9.60 20.89
CA GLY A 41 -47.96 8.91 21.94
C GLY A 41 -48.78 7.97 22.82
N ARG A 42 -48.09 7.12 23.53
CA ARG A 42 -48.45 6.61 24.86
C ARG A 42 -47.18 6.42 25.70
N ARG A 43 -47.18 7.14 26.82
CA ARG A 43 -46.38 6.79 28.01
C ARG A 43 -47.07 5.63 28.73
N THR A 44 -46.31 4.67 29.26
CA THR A 44 -46.65 3.99 30.50
C THR A 44 -45.37 3.56 31.21
N ASP A 45 -45.46 3.68 32.51
CA ASP A 45 -44.43 3.60 33.53
C ASP A 45 -43.96 2.18 33.88
N ALA A 46 -42.78 2.16 34.39
CA ALA A 46 -42.22 1.50 35.58
C ALA A 46 -42.42 0.00 35.86
N ALA A 47 -41.30 -0.54 36.25
CA ALA A 47 -41.05 -1.48 37.35
C ALA A 47 -40.53 -2.87 36.97
N GLY A 48 -39.45 -3.25 37.65
CA GLY A 48 -39.10 -4.64 37.90
C GLY A 48 -37.66 -5.01 37.70
N GLU A 49 -36.78 -4.58 38.61
CA GLU A 49 -35.49 -5.21 38.80
C GLU A 49 -35.67 -6.63 39.40
N GLU A 50 -35.10 -7.63 38.77
CA GLU A 50 -34.73 -8.86 39.50
C GLU A 50 -33.29 -9.26 39.11
N PRO A 51 -32.47 -9.71 40.08
CA PRO A 51 -31.06 -9.96 39.90
C PRO A 51 -30.81 -11.38 39.40
N LEU A 52 -29.96 -11.51 38.38
CA LEU A 52 -29.43 -12.80 37.95
C LEU A 52 -28.40 -13.31 38.97
N SER A 53 -28.71 -14.51 39.46
CA SER A 53 -27.95 -15.29 40.44
C SER A 53 -26.67 -15.90 39.80
N PRO A 54 -25.59 -16.08 40.59
CA PRO A 54 -24.35 -16.66 40.07
C PRO A 54 -24.30 -18.17 40.34
N ALA A 55 -24.06 -18.96 39.31
CA ALA A 55 -23.56 -20.33 39.43
C ALA A 55 -22.86 -20.74 38.11
N LEU A 56 -21.59 -21.01 38.18
CA LEU A 56 -21.01 -22.33 38.26
C LEU A 56 -19.48 -22.25 38.22
N SER A 57 -18.90 -22.31 39.38
CA SER A 57 -17.53 -22.78 39.60
C SER A 57 -17.58 -24.30 39.85
N ARG A 58 -16.93 -25.10 39.06
CA ARG A 58 -16.53 -26.48 39.42
C ARG A 58 -15.17 -26.85 38.87
N LYS A 59 -14.20 -26.81 39.76
CA LYS A 59 -13.19 -27.80 40.12
C LYS A 59 -12.63 -28.69 38.98
N ARG A 60 -11.35 -28.44 38.69
CA ARG A 60 -10.42 -29.48 38.20
C ARG A 60 -10.10 -30.45 39.34
N GLU A 61 -10.37 -31.72 39.14
CA GLU A 61 -9.73 -32.83 39.86
C GLU A 61 -8.83 -33.63 38.94
N ARG A 62 -7.61 -33.85 39.45
CA ARG A 62 -6.56 -34.67 38.81
C ARG A 62 -6.87 -36.12 39.07
N GLY A 63 -6.93 -36.92 38.02
CA GLY A 63 -6.87 -38.38 38.10
C GLY A 63 -5.52 -38.88 37.57
N GLN A 64 -4.63 -39.25 38.50
CA GLN A 64 -3.49 -40.10 38.21
C GLN A 64 -3.95 -41.57 38.33
N GLU A 65 -3.96 -42.30 37.24
CA GLU A 65 -4.03 -43.77 37.32
C GLU A 65 -2.68 -44.35 36.93
N ARG A 66 -2.16 -45.13 37.90
CA ARG A 66 -0.98 -45.97 37.79
C ARG A 66 -1.37 -47.24 37.05
N TYR A 67 -0.65 -47.61 36.00
CA TYR A 67 -0.67 -48.97 35.46
C TYR A 67 0.54 -49.75 35.97
N GLY A 68 0.20 -50.84 36.66
CA GLY A 68 1.15 -51.85 37.13
C GLY A 68 1.58 -52.80 36.00
N ALA A 69 2.80 -53.25 36.11
CA ALA A 69 3.42 -54.23 35.25
C ALA A 69 2.85 -55.65 35.56
N ASN A 70 2.62 -56.44 34.48
CA ASN A 70 3.03 -57.83 34.41
C ASN A 70 2.61 -58.49 33.09
N GLY A 71 3.50 -59.30 32.50
CA GLY A 71 3.11 -60.35 31.56
C GLY A 71 3.90 -60.37 30.24
N ASP A 72 5.04 -61.01 30.31
CA ASP A 72 5.87 -61.57 29.24
C ASP A 72 5.06 -62.39 28.23
N HIS A 73 5.10 -62.07 26.93
CA HIS A 73 4.99 -63.01 25.82
C HIS A 73 5.68 -62.46 24.56
N THR A 74 6.90 -62.90 24.37
CA THR A 74 7.67 -62.81 23.12
C THR A 74 6.92 -63.47 21.96
N ARG A 75 6.29 -62.70 21.09
CA ARG A 75 6.06 -63.05 19.69
C ARG A 75 6.75 -62.02 18.82
N ARG A 76 7.82 -62.42 18.15
CA ARG A 76 8.42 -61.68 17.04
C ARG A 76 7.33 -61.51 15.98
N ARG A 77 6.79 -60.29 15.84
CA ARG A 77 6.10 -59.87 14.63
C ARG A 77 7.14 -59.58 13.58
N THR A 78 7.05 -60.24 12.46
CA THR A 78 7.79 -59.95 11.24
C THR A 78 7.35 -58.58 10.70
N ASP A 79 8.30 -57.79 10.16
CA ASP A 79 8.11 -56.42 9.66
C ASP A 79 7.17 -56.27 8.44
N GLU A 80 6.31 -57.27 8.14
CA GLU A 80 5.46 -57.30 6.95
C GLU A 80 3.98 -56.89 7.20
N ASP A 81 3.59 -56.58 8.45
CA ASP A 81 2.19 -56.25 8.79
C ASP A 81 1.99 -54.81 9.35
N LEU A 82 2.80 -53.85 8.95
CA LEU A 82 2.42 -52.45 9.14
C LEU A 82 1.43 -52.08 8.04
N PRO A 83 0.15 -51.72 8.36
CA PRO A 83 -0.74 -51.20 7.35
C PRO A 83 -0.07 -49.99 6.72
N MET A 84 0.05 -50.02 5.38
CA MET A 84 0.42 -48.79 4.65
C MET A 84 -0.42 -47.65 5.23
N GLN A 85 0.22 -46.66 5.88
CA GLN A 85 -0.46 -45.44 6.27
C GLN A 85 -1.09 -44.92 4.98
N GLN A 86 -2.40 -45.02 4.87
CA GLN A 86 -3.14 -44.39 3.79
C GLN A 86 -2.70 -42.92 3.82
N GLN A 87 -1.97 -42.49 2.83
CA GLN A 87 -1.58 -41.11 2.66
C GLN A 87 -2.88 -40.31 2.65
N LYS A 88 -3.16 -39.59 3.73
CA LYS A 88 -4.42 -38.88 3.91
C LYS A 88 -4.51 -37.84 2.80
N THR A 89 -5.44 -38.02 1.87
CA THR A 89 -5.64 -37.11 0.73
C THR A 89 -5.81 -35.68 1.27
N LEU A 90 -5.07 -34.71 0.71
CA LEU A 90 -5.18 -33.30 1.11
C LEU A 90 -6.57 -32.76 0.77
N THR A 91 -7.08 -31.87 1.62
CA THR A 91 -8.23 -31.03 1.25
C THR A 91 -7.79 -29.92 0.30
N GLY A 92 -8.75 -29.33 -0.44
CA GLY A 92 -8.48 -28.18 -1.32
C GLY A 92 -7.77 -27.05 -0.59
N GLY A 93 -8.18 -26.74 0.66
CA GLY A 93 -7.52 -25.72 1.50
C GLY A 93 -6.07 -26.07 1.85
N GLN A 94 -5.81 -27.32 2.26
CA GLN A 94 -4.45 -27.78 2.55
C GLN A 94 -3.56 -27.77 1.29
N ALA A 95 -4.10 -28.21 0.17
CA ALA A 95 -3.38 -28.24 -1.10
C ALA A 95 -3.07 -26.81 -1.61
N LEU A 96 -4.03 -25.88 -1.46
CA LEU A 96 -3.81 -24.47 -1.81
C LEU A 96 -2.67 -23.86 -1.00
N VAL A 97 -2.64 -24.06 0.33
CA VAL A 97 -1.55 -23.53 1.17
C VAL A 97 -0.19 -24.13 0.75
N ARG A 98 -0.15 -25.44 0.46
CA ARG A 98 1.09 -26.07 -0.04
C ARG A 98 1.51 -25.53 -1.41
N LEU A 99 0.57 -25.27 -2.32
CA LEU A 99 0.84 -24.65 -3.59
C LEU A 99 1.41 -23.23 -3.41
N LEU A 100 0.82 -22.41 -2.52
CA LEU A 100 1.33 -21.07 -2.21
C LEU A 100 2.76 -21.11 -1.66
N ALA A 101 3.09 -22.07 -0.77
CA ALA A 101 4.47 -22.24 -0.31
C ALA A 101 5.44 -22.55 -1.47
N ASN A 102 5.01 -23.36 -2.44
CA ASN A 102 5.80 -23.64 -3.64
C ASN A 102 5.88 -22.45 -4.63
N TYR A 103 5.02 -21.44 -4.47
CA TYR A 103 5.13 -20.12 -5.12
C TYR A 103 5.99 -19.12 -4.33
N ASP A 104 6.77 -19.57 -3.34
CA ASP A 104 7.63 -18.77 -2.46
C ASP A 104 6.86 -17.77 -1.57
N VAL A 105 5.60 -18.05 -1.26
CA VAL A 105 4.85 -17.34 -0.23
C VAL A 105 5.40 -17.79 1.13
N ASP A 106 5.96 -16.84 1.87
CA ASP A 106 6.55 -17.08 3.20
C ASP A 106 5.70 -16.48 4.34
N THR A 107 4.80 -15.54 4.01
CA THR A 107 3.99 -14.82 5.00
C THR A 107 2.57 -14.60 4.47
N VAL A 108 1.57 -14.80 5.34
CA VAL A 108 0.16 -14.47 5.08
C VAL A 108 -0.42 -13.66 6.23
N PHE A 109 -1.24 -12.67 5.89
CA PHE A 109 -1.89 -11.76 6.85
C PHE A 109 -3.38 -12.08 6.91
N GLY A 110 -3.97 -12.14 8.10
CA GLY A 110 -5.41 -12.36 8.19
C GLY A 110 -5.89 -12.74 9.58
N ILE A 111 -7.20 -12.97 9.66
CA ILE A 111 -7.90 -13.34 10.89
C ILE A 111 -8.60 -14.67 10.66
N PRO A 112 -8.35 -15.71 11.50
CA PRO A 112 -9.06 -16.98 11.39
C PRO A 112 -10.55 -16.82 11.73
N GLY A 113 -11.40 -17.53 11.01
CA GLY A 113 -12.83 -17.58 11.28
C GLY A 113 -13.45 -18.88 10.78
N VAL A 114 -14.70 -19.13 11.11
CA VAL A 114 -15.39 -20.40 10.81
C VAL A 114 -15.37 -20.78 9.32
N HIS A 115 -15.33 -19.78 8.44
CA HIS A 115 -15.30 -20.00 6.99
C HIS A 115 -13.89 -20.16 6.42
N THR A 116 -12.83 -19.92 7.19
CA THR A 116 -11.43 -20.07 6.74
C THR A 116 -10.71 -21.25 7.36
N LEU A 117 -11.39 -22.08 8.18
CA LEU A 117 -10.75 -23.17 8.94
C LEU A 117 -9.95 -24.13 8.07
N GLU A 118 -10.41 -24.45 6.87
CA GLU A 118 -9.70 -25.36 5.97
C GLU A 118 -8.43 -24.74 5.35
N LEU A 119 -8.40 -23.42 5.13
CA LEU A 119 -7.15 -22.70 4.79
C LEU A 119 -6.17 -22.77 5.95
N TYR A 120 -6.64 -22.46 7.15
CA TYR A 120 -5.81 -22.49 8.36
C TYR A 120 -5.33 -23.88 8.74
N ARG A 121 -6.08 -24.93 8.35
CA ARG A 121 -5.64 -26.34 8.49
C ARG A 121 -4.36 -26.64 7.69
N GLY A 122 -4.11 -25.91 6.60
CA GLY A 122 -2.92 -26.08 5.76
C GLY A 122 -1.67 -25.39 6.30
N LEU A 123 -1.80 -24.39 7.19
CA LEU A 123 -0.67 -23.57 7.66
C LEU A 123 0.33 -24.30 8.56
N PRO A 124 -0.08 -25.12 9.56
CA PRO A 124 0.88 -25.84 10.39
C PRO A 124 1.81 -26.72 9.56
N GLY A 125 3.13 -26.49 9.66
CA GLY A 125 4.15 -27.25 8.93
C GLY A 125 4.31 -26.87 7.45
N SER A 126 3.63 -25.84 6.94
CA SER A 126 3.78 -25.37 5.56
C SER A 126 5.04 -24.53 5.32
N GLY A 127 5.64 -23.99 6.37
CA GLY A 127 6.70 -22.97 6.29
C GLY A 127 6.20 -21.54 6.10
N ILE A 128 4.90 -21.33 5.90
CA ILE A 128 4.29 -20.00 5.79
C ILE A 128 4.02 -19.45 7.19
N ARG A 129 4.55 -18.26 7.50
CA ARG A 129 4.21 -17.52 8.71
C ARG A 129 2.82 -16.92 8.57
N HIS A 130 1.96 -17.14 9.54
CA HIS A 130 0.70 -16.42 9.67
C HIS A 130 0.86 -15.25 10.63
N VAL A 131 0.41 -14.06 10.23
CA VAL A 131 0.38 -12.85 11.06
C VAL A 131 -1.06 -12.53 11.42
N LEU A 132 -1.37 -12.56 12.72
CA LEU A 132 -2.70 -12.28 13.22
C LEU A 132 -2.93 -10.76 13.26
N THR A 133 -3.74 -10.25 12.33
CA THR A 133 -4.15 -8.85 12.29
C THR A 133 -5.34 -8.58 13.22
N ARG A 134 -5.66 -7.32 13.46
CA ARG A 134 -6.82 -6.92 14.29
C ARG A 134 -8.01 -6.45 13.47
N HIS A 135 -7.80 -6.26 12.17
CA HIS A 135 -8.84 -5.91 11.20
C HIS A 135 -8.41 -6.35 9.80
N GLU A 136 -9.35 -6.72 8.92
CA GLU A 136 -9.00 -7.20 7.58
C GLU A 136 -8.47 -6.08 6.67
N GLN A 137 -8.83 -4.83 6.92
CA GLN A 137 -8.18 -3.68 6.29
C GLN A 137 -6.69 -3.64 6.65
N GLY A 138 -6.35 -3.89 7.93
CA GLY A 138 -4.97 -4.03 8.39
C GLY A 138 -4.24 -5.16 7.67
N ALA A 139 -4.89 -6.33 7.49
CA ALA A 139 -4.32 -7.44 6.74
C ALA A 139 -3.97 -7.06 5.30
N GLY A 140 -4.86 -6.34 4.61
CA GLY A 140 -4.61 -5.86 3.25
C GLY A 140 -3.48 -4.83 3.19
N PHE A 141 -3.45 -3.85 4.11
CA PHE A 141 -2.36 -2.88 4.16
C PHE A 141 -1.02 -3.49 4.56
N MET A 142 -1.00 -4.52 5.42
CA MET A 142 0.22 -5.29 5.71
C MET A 142 0.71 -6.02 4.47
N ALA A 143 -0.17 -6.65 3.70
CA ALA A 143 0.17 -7.29 2.42
C ALA A 143 0.71 -6.27 1.41
N ASP A 144 0.16 -5.05 1.35
CA ASP A 144 0.67 -3.94 0.52
C ASP A 144 2.09 -3.53 0.95
N GLY A 145 2.29 -3.23 2.24
CA GLY A 145 3.60 -2.84 2.78
C GLY A 145 4.67 -3.92 2.57
N TYR A 146 4.32 -5.20 2.79
CA TYR A 146 5.18 -6.34 2.48
C TYR A 146 5.61 -6.34 1.01
N ALA A 147 4.65 -6.17 0.09
CA ALA A 147 4.94 -6.20 -1.34
C ALA A 147 5.84 -5.03 -1.79
N ARG A 148 5.64 -3.84 -1.24
CA ARG A 148 6.44 -2.65 -1.60
C ARG A 148 7.92 -2.82 -1.25
N VAL A 149 8.24 -3.36 -0.08
CA VAL A 149 9.64 -3.49 0.35
C VAL A 149 10.31 -4.75 -0.19
N SER A 150 9.59 -5.90 -0.20
CA SER A 150 10.16 -7.18 -0.63
C SER A 150 10.23 -7.33 -2.15
N GLY A 151 9.29 -6.67 -2.87
CA GLY A 151 9.08 -6.90 -4.31
C GLY A 151 8.36 -8.20 -4.65
N LYS A 152 7.93 -8.97 -3.64
CA LYS A 152 7.10 -10.16 -3.78
C LYS A 152 5.62 -9.79 -3.65
N PRO A 153 4.66 -10.56 -4.19
CA PRO A 153 3.25 -10.36 -3.91
C PRO A 153 2.93 -10.53 -2.42
N GLY A 154 2.18 -9.59 -1.84
CA GLY A 154 1.64 -9.75 -0.49
C GLY A 154 0.39 -10.63 -0.50
N VAL A 155 0.22 -11.50 0.49
CA VAL A 155 -0.89 -12.46 0.53
C VAL A 155 -1.75 -12.25 1.76
N ALA A 156 -3.08 -12.13 1.56
CA ALA A 156 -4.05 -11.99 2.64
C ALA A 156 -5.09 -13.12 2.61
N PHE A 157 -5.34 -13.73 3.78
CA PHE A 157 -6.42 -14.69 3.99
C PHE A 157 -7.60 -14.03 4.66
N ILE A 158 -8.70 -13.90 3.95
CA ILE A 158 -9.84 -13.06 4.33
C ILE A 158 -11.11 -13.92 4.47
N ILE A 159 -11.86 -13.68 5.55
CA ILE A 159 -13.14 -14.37 5.74
C ILE A 159 -14.22 -13.83 4.79
N THR A 160 -15.18 -14.69 4.46
CA THR A 160 -16.39 -14.42 3.66
C THR A 160 -17.12 -13.16 4.15
N GLY A 161 -17.71 -12.42 3.23
CA GLY A 161 -18.64 -11.30 3.53
C GLY A 161 -17.97 -10.12 4.23
N PRO A 162 -18.17 -9.92 5.55
CA PRO A 162 -17.65 -8.74 6.26
C PRO A 162 -16.14 -8.59 6.16
N GLY A 163 -15.37 -9.67 6.13
CA GLY A 163 -13.93 -9.58 5.95
C GLY A 163 -13.55 -9.02 4.59
N VAL A 164 -14.22 -9.45 3.51
CA VAL A 164 -13.95 -8.93 2.16
C VAL A 164 -14.35 -7.46 2.04
N THR A 165 -15.48 -7.05 2.63
CA THR A 165 -15.87 -5.63 2.66
C THR A 165 -14.89 -4.79 3.47
N ASN A 166 -14.41 -5.29 4.61
CA ASN A 166 -13.38 -4.61 5.42
C ASN A 166 -12.05 -4.46 4.66
N ALA A 167 -11.62 -5.48 3.90
CA ALA A 167 -10.39 -5.45 3.13
C ALA A 167 -10.48 -4.60 1.84
N ALA A 168 -11.69 -4.24 1.38
CA ALA A 168 -11.91 -3.58 0.10
C ALA A 168 -11.11 -2.27 -0.05
N THR A 169 -11.00 -1.46 1.00
CA THR A 169 -10.20 -0.23 1.00
C THR A 169 -8.72 -0.52 0.70
N ALA A 170 -8.15 -1.53 1.35
CA ALA A 170 -6.75 -1.90 1.15
C ALA A 170 -6.51 -2.51 -0.24
N ILE A 171 -7.46 -3.30 -0.75
CA ILE A 171 -7.42 -3.83 -2.13
C ILE A 171 -7.46 -2.67 -3.13
N GLY A 172 -8.36 -1.69 -2.93
CA GLY A 172 -8.45 -0.50 -3.78
C GLY A 172 -7.18 0.35 -3.77
N GLN A 173 -6.54 0.50 -2.60
CA GLN A 173 -5.25 1.19 -2.47
C GLN A 173 -4.14 0.47 -3.26
N ALA A 174 -4.02 -0.84 -3.09
CA ALA A 174 -3.05 -1.63 -3.84
C ALA A 174 -3.33 -1.61 -5.36
N TYR A 175 -4.61 -1.57 -5.76
CA TYR A 175 -4.99 -1.40 -7.16
C TYR A 175 -4.54 -0.05 -7.70
N ALA A 176 -4.84 1.05 -7.01
CA ALA A 176 -4.48 2.39 -7.45
C ALA A 176 -2.95 2.56 -7.61
N ASP A 177 -2.16 1.99 -6.68
CA ASP A 177 -0.70 2.12 -6.68
C ASP A 177 0.04 0.99 -7.42
N SER A 178 -0.67 0.11 -8.13
CA SER A 178 -0.04 -0.99 -8.89
C SER A 178 0.79 -1.95 -8.04
N ILE A 179 0.26 -2.35 -6.88
CA ILE A 179 0.93 -3.26 -5.94
C ILE A 179 0.42 -4.69 -6.14
N PRO A 180 1.32 -5.69 -6.30
CA PRO A 180 0.92 -7.08 -6.42
C PRO A 180 0.40 -7.59 -5.08
N MET A 181 -0.88 -7.99 -5.03
CA MET A 181 -1.54 -8.50 -3.84
C MET A 181 -2.43 -9.68 -4.22
N LEU A 182 -2.29 -10.80 -3.51
CA LEU A 182 -3.15 -11.96 -3.66
C LEU A 182 -4.09 -12.05 -2.45
N VAL A 183 -5.37 -11.87 -2.69
CA VAL A 183 -6.41 -12.01 -1.68
C VAL A 183 -7.12 -13.35 -1.89
N ILE A 184 -6.94 -14.25 -0.95
CA ILE A 184 -7.69 -15.52 -0.90
C ILE A 184 -8.79 -15.36 0.13
N SER A 185 -10.04 -15.44 -0.29
CA SER A 185 -11.16 -15.43 0.63
C SER A 185 -11.96 -16.72 0.56
N SER A 186 -12.60 -17.08 1.67
CA SER A 186 -13.67 -18.05 1.61
C SER A 186 -14.95 -17.42 1.04
N VAL A 187 -15.90 -18.25 0.63
CA VAL A 187 -17.28 -17.88 0.30
C VAL A 187 -18.21 -19.03 0.69
N ASN A 188 -19.50 -18.75 0.89
CA ASN A 188 -20.49 -19.77 1.26
C ASN A 188 -20.45 -20.97 0.29
N HIS A 189 -21.06 -22.10 0.71
CA HIS A 189 -21.12 -23.32 -0.10
C HIS A 189 -21.62 -23.07 -1.52
N THR A 190 -21.07 -23.77 -2.51
CA THR A 190 -21.46 -23.67 -3.93
C THR A 190 -22.97 -23.73 -4.13
N ALA A 191 -23.64 -24.61 -3.38
CA ALA A 191 -25.11 -24.77 -3.44
C ALA A 191 -25.91 -23.53 -3.04
N SER A 192 -25.33 -22.59 -2.25
CA SER A 192 -26.03 -21.39 -1.73
C SER A 192 -25.63 -20.10 -2.44
N LEU A 193 -24.61 -20.11 -3.30
CA LEU A 193 -24.13 -18.92 -3.96
C LEU A 193 -25.23 -18.19 -4.73
N GLY A 194 -25.40 -16.89 -4.39
CA GLY A 194 -26.36 -16.01 -5.04
C GLY A 194 -27.84 -16.30 -4.76
N LYS A 195 -28.17 -17.16 -3.78
CA LYS A 195 -29.57 -17.56 -3.52
C LYS A 195 -30.28 -16.73 -2.45
N GLY A 196 -29.58 -15.95 -1.64
CA GLY A 196 -30.18 -15.13 -0.60
C GLY A 196 -30.89 -15.95 0.48
N TRP A 197 -30.30 -17.05 0.91
CA TRP A 197 -30.88 -17.94 1.93
C TRP A 197 -30.66 -17.47 3.35
N GLY A 198 -29.95 -16.34 3.54
CA GLY A 198 -29.57 -15.85 4.86
C GLY A 198 -28.45 -16.68 5.52
N CYS A 199 -27.58 -17.28 4.72
CA CYS A 199 -26.40 -17.96 5.23
C CYS A 199 -25.49 -16.96 5.95
N LEU A 200 -24.80 -17.41 7.01
CA LEU A 200 -23.85 -16.57 7.72
C LEU A 200 -22.84 -15.95 6.74
N HIS A 201 -22.62 -14.63 6.83
CA HIS A 201 -21.70 -13.86 5.99
C HIS A 201 -22.07 -13.83 4.48
N GLU A 202 -23.31 -14.15 4.14
CA GLU A 202 -23.75 -14.17 2.76
C GLU A 202 -23.70 -12.77 2.12
N THR A 203 -23.21 -12.71 0.89
CA THR A 203 -23.32 -11.55 -0.01
C THR A 203 -23.92 -12.02 -1.32
N GLN A 204 -24.56 -11.14 -2.07
CA GLN A 204 -25.16 -11.50 -3.36
C GLN A 204 -24.11 -12.03 -4.35
N ASP A 205 -23.00 -11.30 -4.50
CA ASP A 205 -21.87 -11.68 -5.36
C ASP A 205 -20.58 -11.06 -4.82
N GLN A 206 -19.83 -11.84 -4.03
CA GLN A 206 -18.54 -11.40 -3.45
C GLN A 206 -17.49 -11.12 -4.54
N ARG A 207 -17.53 -11.86 -5.64
CA ARG A 207 -16.66 -11.65 -6.81
C ARG A 207 -16.93 -10.29 -7.46
N ALA A 208 -18.19 -9.97 -7.72
CA ALA A 208 -18.56 -8.69 -8.33
C ALA A 208 -18.21 -7.49 -7.43
N MET A 209 -18.24 -7.67 -6.10
CA MET A 209 -17.89 -6.62 -5.14
C MET A 209 -16.42 -6.19 -5.24
N THR A 210 -15.50 -7.10 -5.54
CA THR A 210 -14.07 -6.83 -5.64
C THR A 210 -13.57 -6.64 -7.08
N ALA A 211 -14.34 -7.03 -8.08
CA ALA A 211 -13.96 -6.93 -9.49
C ALA A 211 -13.46 -5.53 -9.93
N PRO A 212 -14.09 -4.41 -9.52
CA PRO A 212 -13.64 -3.07 -9.93
C PRO A 212 -12.29 -2.64 -9.34
N ILE A 213 -11.83 -3.28 -8.28
CA ILE A 213 -10.61 -2.95 -7.54
C ILE A 213 -9.55 -4.06 -7.61
N THR A 214 -9.65 -4.95 -8.61
CA THR A 214 -8.71 -6.05 -8.85
C THR A 214 -8.41 -6.20 -10.34
N ALA A 215 -7.28 -6.81 -10.70
CA ALA A 215 -7.02 -7.20 -12.10
C ALA A 215 -8.06 -8.23 -12.58
N PHE A 216 -8.37 -9.16 -11.70
CA PHE A 216 -9.54 -10.03 -11.83
C PHE A 216 -9.99 -10.52 -10.45
N SER A 217 -11.26 -10.86 -10.35
CA SER A 217 -11.84 -11.57 -9.21
C SER A 217 -12.53 -12.84 -9.72
N ALA A 218 -12.26 -13.97 -9.09
CA ALA A 218 -12.75 -15.29 -9.52
C ALA A 218 -13.30 -16.10 -8.35
N VAL A 219 -14.12 -17.10 -8.68
CA VAL A 219 -14.57 -18.13 -7.73
C VAL A 219 -14.04 -19.47 -8.22
N ALA A 220 -13.33 -20.21 -7.37
CA ALA A 220 -12.94 -21.59 -7.64
C ALA A 220 -14.12 -22.51 -7.34
N LEU A 221 -14.68 -23.19 -8.33
CA LEU A 221 -15.85 -24.05 -8.17
C LEU A 221 -15.47 -25.51 -7.85
N THR A 222 -14.21 -25.86 -8.09
CA THR A 222 -13.61 -27.17 -7.74
C THR A 222 -12.22 -26.94 -7.17
N PRO A 223 -11.64 -27.88 -6.40
CA PRO A 223 -10.24 -27.79 -5.97
C PRO A 223 -9.26 -27.71 -7.16
N GLU A 224 -9.62 -28.32 -8.28
CA GLU A 224 -8.80 -28.39 -9.50
C GLU A 224 -8.72 -27.06 -10.27
N ASP A 225 -9.60 -26.08 -9.97
CA ASP A 225 -9.53 -24.72 -10.52
C ASP A 225 -8.39 -23.91 -9.89
N LEU A 226 -7.97 -24.25 -8.66
CA LEU A 226 -7.03 -23.47 -7.87
C LEU A 226 -5.65 -23.30 -8.54
N PRO A 227 -5.00 -24.35 -9.10
CA PRO A 227 -3.71 -24.19 -9.76
C PRO A 227 -3.75 -23.19 -10.92
N GLU A 228 -4.79 -23.25 -11.76
CA GLU A 228 -4.95 -22.31 -12.87
C GLU A 228 -5.16 -20.88 -12.38
N LEU A 229 -6.03 -20.66 -11.39
CA LEU A 229 -6.33 -19.34 -10.86
C LEU A 229 -5.09 -18.71 -10.19
N ILE A 230 -4.29 -19.49 -9.46
CA ILE A 230 -3.03 -19.02 -8.88
C ILE A 230 -2.01 -18.72 -9.98
N ALA A 231 -1.86 -19.59 -10.99
CA ALA A 231 -0.97 -19.34 -12.12
C ALA A 231 -1.34 -18.04 -12.87
N ARG A 232 -2.64 -17.78 -13.06
CA ARG A 232 -3.15 -16.54 -13.65
C ARG A 232 -2.84 -15.31 -12.78
N ALA A 233 -2.97 -15.42 -11.46
CA ALA A 233 -2.61 -14.34 -10.53
C ALA A 233 -1.13 -13.98 -10.67
N TYR A 234 -0.25 -14.98 -10.68
CA TYR A 234 1.18 -14.75 -10.87
C TYR A 234 1.53 -14.28 -12.28
N ALA A 235 0.74 -14.63 -13.32
CA ALA A 235 0.92 -14.06 -14.65
C ALA A 235 0.68 -12.55 -14.67
N VAL A 236 -0.32 -12.05 -13.93
CA VAL A 236 -0.53 -10.60 -13.72
C VAL A 236 0.68 -9.98 -13.03
N PHE A 237 1.17 -10.57 -11.92
CA PHE A 237 2.27 -10.00 -11.14
C PHE A 237 3.60 -10.00 -11.89
N ASP A 238 3.90 -11.05 -12.65
CA ASP A 238 5.18 -11.27 -13.35
C ASP A 238 5.27 -10.55 -14.70
N SER A 239 4.14 -10.35 -15.41
CA SER A 239 4.18 -9.95 -16.84
C SER A 239 3.32 -8.76 -17.21
N GLU A 240 2.37 -8.35 -16.37
CA GLU A 240 1.48 -7.22 -16.65
C GLU A 240 1.77 -6.06 -15.68
N ARG A 241 0.95 -5.02 -15.73
CA ARG A 241 0.91 -4.04 -14.65
C ARG A 241 0.41 -4.73 -13.39
N PRO A 242 1.19 -4.78 -12.30
CA PRO A 242 0.75 -5.44 -11.07
C PRO A 242 -0.53 -4.79 -10.55
N ARG A 243 -1.49 -5.62 -10.20
CA ARG A 243 -2.76 -5.21 -9.56
C ARG A 243 -3.17 -6.32 -8.60
N PRO A 244 -3.96 -6.06 -7.57
CA PRO A 244 -4.51 -7.10 -6.72
C PRO A 244 -5.30 -8.15 -7.52
N VAL A 245 -5.26 -9.37 -7.06
CA VAL A 245 -6.10 -10.48 -7.55
C VAL A 245 -6.90 -11.02 -6.37
N HIS A 246 -8.19 -11.27 -6.57
CA HIS A 246 -9.04 -11.87 -5.55
C HIS A 246 -9.58 -13.22 -6.03
N ILE A 247 -9.40 -14.25 -5.20
CA ILE A 247 -9.93 -15.59 -5.44
C ILE A 247 -10.81 -15.99 -4.25
N SER A 248 -12.11 -16.16 -4.51
CA SER A 248 -13.06 -16.71 -3.54
C SER A 248 -13.11 -18.21 -3.66
N VAL A 249 -13.03 -18.92 -2.55
CA VAL A 249 -13.08 -20.39 -2.52
C VAL A 249 -14.26 -20.83 -1.65
N PRO A 250 -15.27 -21.53 -2.21
CA PRO A 250 -16.40 -22.04 -1.45
C PRO A 250 -15.99 -23.02 -0.34
N LEU A 251 -16.77 -23.04 0.74
CA LEU A 251 -16.47 -23.87 1.91
C LEU A 251 -16.38 -25.37 1.58
N ASP A 252 -17.27 -25.85 0.73
CA ASP A 252 -17.26 -27.23 0.26
C ASP A 252 -16.06 -27.55 -0.64
N VAL A 253 -15.61 -26.59 -1.44
CA VAL A 253 -14.39 -26.71 -2.26
C VAL A 253 -13.14 -26.73 -1.39
N LEU A 254 -13.06 -25.87 -0.37
CA LEU A 254 -11.95 -25.89 0.59
C LEU A 254 -11.85 -27.24 1.33
N ALA A 255 -13.00 -27.83 1.68
CA ALA A 255 -13.07 -29.09 2.42
C ALA A 255 -12.98 -30.37 1.54
N ALA A 256 -13.23 -30.22 0.24
CA ALA A 256 -13.21 -31.38 -0.68
C ALA A 256 -11.79 -31.96 -0.81
N PRO A 257 -11.64 -33.29 -0.88
CA PRO A 257 -10.35 -33.88 -1.20
C PRO A 257 -9.94 -33.56 -2.64
N ILE A 258 -8.65 -33.28 -2.87
CA ILE A 258 -8.13 -33.10 -4.23
C ILE A 258 -8.12 -34.44 -4.98
N ALA A 259 -8.49 -34.43 -6.25
CA ALA A 259 -8.51 -35.65 -7.08
C ALA A 259 -7.11 -36.11 -7.51
N ARG A 260 -6.16 -35.19 -7.61
CA ARG A 260 -4.74 -35.43 -7.91
C ARG A 260 -3.87 -34.40 -7.15
N ASP A 261 -2.62 -34.73 -6.91
CA ASP A 261 -1.67 -33.79 -6.31
C ASP A 261 -1.16 -32.79 -7.36
N TRP A 262 -1.65 -31.56 -7.28
CA TRP A 262 -1.23 -30.44 -8.11
C TRP A 262 -0.42 -29.40 -7.32
N THR A 263 -0.06 -29.71 -6.08
CA THR A 263 0.58 -28.71 -5.19
C THR A 263 1.96 -28.24 -5.65
N THR A 264 2.61 -28.99 -6.55
CA THR A 264 3.91 -28.64 -7.14
C THR A 264 3.79 -28.01 -8.54
N GLU A 265 2.59 -27.75 -9.03
CA GLU A 265 2.36 -27.18 -10.37
C GLU A 265 2.55 -25.67 -10.37
N VAL A 266 3.78 -25.23 -10.13
CA VAL A 266 4.14 -23.81 -10.16
C VAL A 266 4.38 -23.36 -11.60
N VAL A 267 3.62 -22.37 -12.05
CA VAL A 267 3.76 -21.74 -13.36
C VAL A 267 4.13 -20.27 -13.16
N ARG A 268 5.39 -19.93 -13.41
CA ARG A 268 5.92 -18.58 -13.37
C ARG A 268 6.38 -18.16 -14.75
N ARG A 269 6.19 -16.90 -15.11
CA ARG A 269 6.72 -16.35 -16.35
C ARG A 269 8.13 -15.82 -16.14
N ALA A 270 8.99 -15.96 -17.18
CA ALA A 270 10.40 -15.58 -17.10
C ALA A 270 10.66 -14.06 -17.13
N GLY A 271 9.63 -13.23 -16.99
CA GLY A 271 9.75 -11.77 -16.96
C GLY A 271 8.99 -11.07 -18.09
N ARG A 272 9.17 -9.76 -18.14
CA ARG A 272 8.50 -8.84 -19.08
C ARG A 272 9.30 -8.70 -20.36
N GLY A 273 8.60 -8.42 -21.47
CA GLY A 273 9.24 -8.30 -22.79
C GLY A 273 10.03 -7.01 -22.97
N GLN A 274 10.83 -6.99 -24.05
CA GLN A 274 11.48 -5.78 -24.55
C GLN A 274 10.60 -5.11 -25.61
N PRO A 275 10.75 -3.78 -25.82
CA PRO A 275 10.06 -3.06 -26.88
C PRO A 275 10.41 -3.57 -28.29
N ALA A 276 9.52 -3.34 -29.26
CA ALA A 276 9.79 -3.59 -30.65
C ALA A 276 11.03 -2.80 -31.13
N ALA A 277 11.89 -3.43 -31.94
CA ALA A 277 13.16 -2.84 -32.38
C ALA A 277 12.99 -1.51 -33.13
N ASP A 278 11.91 -1.36 -33.92
CA ASP A 278 11.64 -0.13 -34.65
C ASP A 278 11.27 1.03 -33.73
N ALA A 279 10.43 0.78 -32.69
CA ALA A 279 10.09 1.76 -31.70
C ALA A 279 11.32 2.17 -30.85
N LEU A 280 12.17 1.19 -30.51
CA LEU A 280 13.43 1.46 -29.84
C LEU A 280 14.35 2.38 -30.64
N ARG A 281 14.50 2.12 -31.94
CA ARG A 281 15.30 2.99 -32.84
C ARG A 281 14.76 4.42 -32.86
N GLN A 282 13.43 4.59 -33.03
CA GLN A 282 12.81 5.92 -33.02
C GLN A 282 13.07 6.66 -31.71
N ALA A 283 12.99 5.97 -30.56
CA ALA A 283 13.29 6.55 -29.27
C ALA A 283 14.77 6.97 -29.17
N VAL A 284 15.69 6.13 -29.62
CA VAL A 284 17.14 6.43 -29.64
C VAL A 284 17.43 7.66 -30.50
N ASP A 285 16.87 7.74 -31.72
CA ASP A 285 17.07 8.88 -32.60
C ASP A 285 16.59 10.20 -31.97
N LYS A 286 15.41 10.20 -31.35
CA LYS A 286 14.87 11.37 -30.64
C LYS A 286 15.73 11.76 -29.43
N LEU A 287 16.08 10.81 -28.59
CA LEU A 287 16.94 11.05 -27.41
C LEU A 287 18.34 11.51 -27.81
N ALA A 288 18.90 10.96 -28.89
CA ALA A 288 20.21 11.37 -29.42
C ALA A 288 20.19 12.80 -29.99
N ALA A 289 19.09 13.23 -30.61
CA ALA A 289 18.92 14.56 -31.16
C ALA A 289 18.48 15.63 -30.12
N ALA A 290 17.92 15.21 -28.98
CA ALA A 290 17.39 16.10 -27.96
C ALA A 290 18.46 17.06 -27.42
N LYS A 291 18.08 18.33 -27.24
CA LYS A 291 18.97 19.36 -26.64
C LYS A 291 18.78 19.48 -25.13
N ARG A 292 17.57 19.25 -24.66
CA ARG A 292 17.18 19.32 -23.24
C ARG A 292 16.33 18.08 -22.85
N PRO A 293 16.91 16.87 -22.93
CA PRO A 293 16.20 15.67 -22.51
C PRO A 293 15.96 15.68 -21.01
N MET A 294 14.82 15.15 -20.59
CA MET A 294 14.50 14.91 -19.17
C MET A 294 13.87 13.53 -18.99
N ILE A 295 14.00 12.96 -17.80
CA ILE A 295 13.45 11.64 -17.46
C ILE A 295 12.44 11.81 -16.34
N ILE A 296 11.28 11.14 -16.45
CA ILE A 296 10.31 10.95 -15.36
C ILE A 296 10.25 9.46 -15.07
N ALA A 297 10.69 9.03 -13.88
CA ALA A 297 10.73 7.62 -13.50
C ALA A 297 9.78 7.33 -12.34
N GLY A 298 8.96 6.29 -12.48
CA GLY A 298 7.97 5.90 -11.47
C GLY A 298 8.31 4.61 -10.72
N GLY A 299 7.34 4.13 -9.92
CA GLY A 299 7.45 2.90 -9.13
C GLY A 299 7.72 1.64 -9.97
N GLY A 300 7.25 1.62 -11.23
CA GLY A 300 7.53 0.53 -12.17
C GLY A 300 8.99 0.45 -12.63
N ALA A 301 9.83 1.43 -12.29
CA ALA A 301 11.24 1.46 -12.65
C ALA A 301 12.19 1.17 -11.45
N LEU A 302 11.67 0.84 -10.27
CA LEU A 302 12.47 0.62 -9.05
C LEU A 302 13.49 -0.53 -9.14
N HIS A 303 13.39 -1.39 -10.14
CA HIS A 303 14.36 -2.46 -10.41
C HIS A 303 15.38 -2.10 -11.51
N ALA A 304 15.32 -0.85 -12.04
CA ALA A 304 16.18 -0.35 -13.12
C ALA A 304 17.17 0.74 -12.66
N VAL A 305 17.50 0.81 -11.36
CA VAL A 305 18.29 1.88 -10.72
C VAL A 305 19.58 2.19 -11.50
N ASP A 306 20.44 1.19 -11.69
CA ASP A 306 21.75 1.38 -12.33
C ASP A 306 21.59 1.80 -13.80
N ALA A 307 20.63 1.21 -14.52
CA ALA A 307 20.39 1.55 -15.91
C ALA A 307 19.85 2.99 -16.06
N LEU A 308 18.98 3.43 -15.15
CA LEU A 308 18.44 4.79 -15.14
C LEU A 308 19.50 5.83 -14.75
N ALA A 309 20.34 5.54 -13.77
CA ALA A 309 21.47 6.40 -13.40
C ALA A 309 22.41 6.58 -14.60
N ALA A 310 22.79 5.48 -15.25
CA ALA A 310 23.64 5.51 -16.44
C ALA A 310 22.98 6.24 -17.62
N LEU A 311 21.67 6.08 -17.80
CA LEU A 311 20.92 6.74 -18.88
C LEU A 311 20.82 8.26 -18.62
N SER A 312 20.53 8.68 -17.39
CA SER A 312 20.52 10.09 -16.96
C SER A 312 21.88 10.74 -17.23
N GLU A 313 22.97 10.11 -16.82
CA GLU A 313 24.33 10.59 -17.07
C GLU A 313 24.68 10.62 -18.59
N ARG A 314 24.34 9.56 -19.33
CA ARG A 314 24.62 9.44 -20.76
C ARG A 314 23.98 10.58 -21.56
N LEU A 315 22.74 10.93 -21.22
CA LEU A 315 21.96 11.94 -21.89
C LEU A 315 22.16 13.33 -21.29
N ALA A 316 22.84 13.49 -20.16
CA ALA A 316 22.83 14.69 -19.31
C ALA A 316 21.39 15.13 -19.00
N ALA A 317 20.52 14.18 -18.66
CA ALA A 317 19.09 14.38 -18.47
C ALA A 317 18.74 14.41 -16.99
N PRO A 318 18.23 15.52 -16.44
CA PRO A 318 17.65 15.55 -15.12
C PRO A 318 16.58 14.47 -14.96
N LEU A 319 16.60 13.79 -13.81
CA LEU A 319 15.67 12.72 -13.48
C LEU A 319 14.72 13.14 -12.39
N PHE A 320 13.46 13.30 -12.76
CA PHE A 320 12.33 13.44 -11.85
C PHE A 320 11.79 12.06 -11.47
N THR A 321 11.26 11.94 -10.26
CA THR A 321 10.57 10.73 -9.83
C THR A 321 9.09 11.03 -9.54
N SER A 322 8.24 10.02 -9.69
CA SER A 322 6.97 10.00 -8.96
C SER A 322 7.23 9.79 -7.47
N VAL A 323 6.21 9.95 -6.63
CA VAL A 323 6.33 9.63 -5.19
C VAL A 323 6.77 8.18 -4.99
N ALA A 324 6.20 7.24 -5.76
CA ALA A 324 6.58 5.82 -5.71
C ALA A 324 7.98 5.52 -6.27
N GLY A 325 8.56 6.44 -7.07
CA GLY A 325 9.90 6.32 -7.66
C GLY A 325 11.03 6.87 -6.79
N LYS A 326 10.75 7.38 -5.60
CA LYS A 326 11.79 7.95 -4.70
C LYS A 326 12.89 6.95 -4.40
N GLY A 327 14.13 7.45 -4.37
CA GLY A 327 15.33 6.62 -4.13
C GLY A 327 15.94 6.00 -5.40
N LEU A 328 15.43 6.31 -6.60
CA LEU A 328 16.02 5.86 -7.88
C LEU A 328 17.37 6.50 -8.19
N LEU A 329 17.60 7.73 -7.74
CA LEU A 329 18.92 8.35 -7.71
C LEU A 329 19.21 8.83 -6.29
N ALA A 330 20.48 8.82 -5.92
CA ALA A 330 20.92 9.45 -4.68
C ALA A 330 20.50 10.92 -4.69
N PRO A 331 19.94 11.45 -3.59
CA PRO A 331 19.44 12.82 -3.55
C PRO A 331 20.49 13.87 -3.87
N GLU A 332 21.77 13.57 -3.59
CA GLU A 332 22.92 14.45 -3.84
C GLU A 332 23.40 14.40 -5.29
N ALA A 333 22.94 13.44 -6.09
CA ALA A 333 23.35 13.34 -7.49
C ALA A 333 23.04 14.62 -8.25
N PRO A 334 23.96 15.12 -9.10
CA PRO A 334 23.80 16.40 -9.78
C PRO A 334 22.56 16.49 -10.68
N LEU A 335 22.08 15.34 -11.19
CA LEU A 335 20.91 15.25 -12.08
C LEU A 335 19.64 14.79 -11.36
N ALA A 336 19.65 14.60 -10.03
CA ALA A 336 18.47 14.17 -9.27
C ALA A 336 17.52 15.36 -9.04
N ALA A 337 16.47 15.48 -9.84
CA ALA A 337 15.42 16.49 -9.65
C ALA A 337 14.38 16.04 -8.59
N GLY A 338 14.33 14.76 -8.23
CA GLY A 338 13.46 14.21 -7.18
C GLY A 338 11.96 14.23 -7.54
N ALA A 339 11.11 14.06 -6.53
CA ALA A 339 9.65 14.03 -6.71
C ALA A 339 9.04 15.46 -6.69
N THR A 340 9.62 16.39 -7.45
CA THR A 340 9.31 17.84 -7.40
C THR A 340 8.29 18.29 -8.45
N LEU A 341 7.75 17.39 -9.27
CA LEU A 341 6.75 17.72 -10.29
C LEU A 341 5.40 18.19 -9.72
N CYS A 342 5.22 18.13 -8.40
CA CYS A 342 4.09 18.76 -7.68
C CYS A 342 4.32 20.24 -7.33
N THR A 343 5.43 20.84 -7.75
CA THR A 343 5.83 22.19 -7.41
C THR A 343 5.93 23.09 -8.65
N GLN A 344 5.79 24.43 -8.46
CA GLN A 344 5.93 25.38 -9.56
C GLN A 344 7.31 25.30 -10.21
N ALA A 345 8.38 25.19 -9.42
CA ALA A 345 9.73 25.06 -9.94
C ALA A 345 9.94 23.78 -10.77
N GLY A 346 9.33 22.67 -10.35
CA GLY A 346 9.33 21.42 -11.14
C GLY A 346 8.57 21.58 -12.46
N TRP A 347 7.42 22.26 -12.44
CA TRP A 347 6.65 22.54 -13.67
C TRP A 347 7.40 23.45 -14.65
N ASP A 348 8.04 24.50 -14.14
CA ASP A 348 8.82 25.42 -14.97
C ASP A 348 9.99 24.69 -15.63
N MET A 349 10.68 23.83 -14.87
CA MET A 349 11.79 23.06 -15.40
C MET A 349 11.36 22.02 -16.43
N ILE A 350 10.29 21.23 -16.19
CA ILE A 350 9.85 20.21 -17.14
C ILE A 350 9.31 20.82 -18.44
N ALA A 351 8.76 22.04 -18.38
CA ALA A 351 8.27 22.78 -19.55
C ALA A 351 9.38 23.13 -20.56
N GLU A 352 10.65 23.16 -20.12
CA GLU A 352 11.80 23.42 -20.97
C GLU A 352 12.27 22.21 -21.76
N ALA A 353 11.80 20.99 -21.43
CA ALA A 353 12.23 19.78 -22.11
C ALA A 353 11.78 19.75 -23.55
N ASP A 354 12.69 19.40 -24.49
CA ASP A 354 12.35 19.11 -25.88
C ASP A 354 12.00 17.63 -26.10
N VAL A 355 12.52 16.74 -25.24
CA VAL A 355 12.16 15.33 -25.18
C VAL A 355 12.04 14.89 -23.72
N VAL A 356 10.93 14.25 -23.37
CA VAL A 356 10.70 13.65 -22.05
C VAL A 356 10.60 12.13 -22.20
N LEU A 357 11.43 11.39 -21.48
CA LEU A 357 11.33 9.94 -21.32
C LEU A 357 10.59 9.62 -20.03
N ALA A 358 9.33 9.21 -20.13
CA ALA A 358 8.55 8.72 -19.00
C ALA A 358 8.66 7.19 -18.93
N ILE A 359 9.17 6.66 -17.81
CA ILE A 359 9.48 5.23 -17.65
C ILE A 359 8.89 4.66 -16.37
N GLY A 360 8.06 3.62 -16.49
CA GLY A 360 7.44 2.94 -15.35
C GLY A 360 6.59 3.85 -14.46
N THR A 361 5.92 4.85 -15.05
CA THR A 361 5.04 5.80 -14.37
C THR A 361 3.70 5.91 -15.06
N GLU A 362 2.62 5.94 -14.27
CA GLU A 362 1.29 6.23 -14.79
C GLU A 362 1.13 7.69 -15.23
N MET A 363 2.03 8.57 -14.80
CA MET A 363 1.90 10.02 -14.94
C MET A 363 0.57 10.50 -14.33
N ALA A 364 0.28 10.03 -13.10
CA ALA A 364 -0.95 10.34 -12.38
C ALA A 364 -0.96 11.81 -11.91
N ASP A 365 -2.16 12.40 -11.84
CA ASP A 365 -2.33 13.77 -11.34
C ASP A 365 -1.92 13.91 -9.86
N THR A 366 -2.06 12.85 -9.07
CA THR A 366 -1.61 12.79 -7.66
C THR A 366 -0.10 12.95 -7.48
N ASP A 367 0.71 12.70 -8.52
CA ASP A 367 2.15 13.01 -8.51
C ASP A 367 2.43 14.49 -8.81
N TYR A 368 1.49 15.21 -9.41
CA TYR A 368 1.71 16.54 -9.98
C TYR A 368 0.85 17.64 -9.34
N TRP A 369 -0.27 17.27 -8.74
CA TRP A 369 -1.27 18.16 -8.14
C TRP A 369 -1.70 19.29 -9.10
N ARG A 370 -1.88 18.95 -10.37
CA ARG A 370 -2.40 19.83 -11.42
C ARG A 370 -3.03 19.02 -12.53
N GLU A 371 -3.96 19.65 -13.25
CA GLU A 371 -4.69 19.01 -14.34
C GLU A 371 -3.77 18.37 -15.38
N ARG A 372 -2.70 19.05 -15.80
CA ARG A 372 -1.77 18.55 -16.80
C ARG A 372 -0.38 19.15 -16.63
N LEU A 373 0.66 18.31 -16.74
CA LEU A 373 2.04 18.79 -16.82
C LEU A 373 2.26 19.62 -18.10
N PRO A 374 3.05 20.71 -18.05
CA PRO A 374 3.36 21.54 -19.20
C PRO A 374 4.46 20.88 -20.06
N LEU A 375 4.14 19.76 -20.69
CA LEU A 375 5.07 19.07 -21.60
C LEU A 375 5.01 19.75 -22.96
N ASN A 376 6.03 20.57 -23.27
CA ASN A 376 6.16 21.28 -24.57
C ASN A 376 6.92 20.46 -25.60
N GLY A 377 7.68 19.46 -25.17
CA GLY A 377 8.46 18.57 -26.01
C GLY A 377 7.78 17.25 -26.34
N GLU A 378 8.48 16.40 -27.08
CA GLU A 378 8.00 15.07 -27.43
C GLU A 378 8.07 14.10 -26.23
N LEU A 379 7.02 13.31 -26.05
CA LEU A 379 6.94 12.33 -24.98
C LEU A 379 7.23 10.92 -25.49
N ILE A 380 8.25 10.28 -24.92
CA ILE A 380 8.55 8.86 -25.09
C ILE A 380 8.06 8.15 -23.82
N ARG A 381 7.20 7.13 -23.95
CA ARG A 381 6.71 6.37 -22.79
C ARG A 381 7.18 4.92 -22.82
N VAL A 382 7.67 4.45 -21.69
CA VAL A 382 8.00 3.04 -21.43
C VAL A 382 7.03 2.52 -20.39
N ASP A 383 6.20 1.57 -20.76
CA ASP A 383 5.22 0.97 -19.86
C ASP A 383 4.95 -0.50 -20.25
N VAL A 384 4.51 -1.30 -19.29
CA VAL A 384 4.05 -2.68 -19.50
C VAL A 384 2.57 -2.75 -19.91
N ASP A 385 1.82 -1.65 -19.72
CA ASP A 385 0.41 -1.51 -20.06
C ASP A 385 0.23 -0.63 -21.31
N SER A 386 -0.13 -1.25 -22.42
CA SER A 386 -0.30 -0.55 -23.71
C SER A 386 -1.39 0.54 -23.68
N ARG A 387 -2.34 0.47 -22.75
CA ARG A 387 -3.40 1.48 -22.59
C ARG A 387 -2.86 2.84 -22.16
N LYS A 388 -1.64 2.89 -21.60
CA LYS A 388 -1.00 4.12 -21.13
C LYS A 388 -0.38 4.97 -22.26
N PHE A 389 -0.23 4.45 -23.45
CA PHE A 389 0.41 5.19 -24.54
C PHE A 389 -0.48 6.21 -25.23
N ASN A 390 -1.80 6.04 -25.14
CA ASN A 390 -2.81 6.90 -25.75
C ASN A 390 -3.84 7.41 -24.73
N ASP A 391 -3.44 7.52 -23.47
CA ASP A 391 -4.25 8.10 -22.43
C ASP A 391 -4.18 9.64 -22.41
N PHE A 392 -4.34 10.25 -21.25
CA PHE A 392 -4.28 11.70 -21.05
C PHE A 392 -2.97 12.35 -21.55
N TYR A 393 -1.86 11.57 -21.61
CA TYR A 393 -0.55 11.97 -22.15
C TYR A 393 -0.17 11.08 -23.33
N PRO A 394 -0.68 11.36 -24.56
CA PRO A 394 -0.34 10.56 -25.73
C PRO A 394 1.17 10.61 -26.00
N SER A 395 1.76 9.46 -26.27
CA SER A 395 3.18 9.33 -26.55
C SER A 395 3.52 9.55 -28.03
N ALA A 396 4.61 10.28 -28.30
CA ALA A 396 5.20 10.36 -29.64
C ALA A 396 5.89 9.03 -30.02
N VAL A 397 6.46 8.32 -29.03
CA VAL A 397 7.00 6.97 -29.19
C VAL A 397 6.56 6.11 -28.01
N ALA A 398 5.95 4.96 -28.30
CA ALA A 398 5.47 3.98 -27.34
C ALA A 398 6.44 2.79 -27.26
N LEU A 399 6.99 2.53 -26.08
CA LEU A 399 7.91 1.44 -25.79
C LEU A 399 7.23 0.45 -24.84
N LEU A 400 6.50 -0.52 -25.40
CA LEU A 400 5.84 -1.57 -24.61
C LEU A 400 6.87 -2.57 -24.12
N GLY A 401 7.16 -2.54 -22.80
CA GLY A 401 8.15 -3.44 -22.23
C GLY A 401 8.54 -3.11 -20.81
N ASP A 402 9.42 -3.96 -20.28
CA ASP A 402 10.00 -3.80 -18.94
C ASP A 402 10.92 -2.57 -18.88
N SER A 403 10.85 -1.84 -17.77
CA SER A 403 11.62 -0.61 -17.57
C SER A 403 13.13 -0.86 -17.58
N LYS A 404 13.62 -1.93 -16.92
CA LYS A 404 15.05 -2.25 -16.87
C LYS A 404 15.55 -2.70 -18.22
N ALA A 405 14.88 -3.68 -18.83
CA ALA A 405 15.26 -4.20 -20.14
C ALA A 405 15.24 -3.10 -21.20
N THR A 406 14.28 -2.17 -21.12
CA THR A 406 14.19 -1.03 -22.05
C THR A 406 15.30 -0.01 -21.81
N ALA A 407 15.58 0.36 -20.55
CA ALA A 407 16.66 1.30 -20.22
C ALA A 407 18.03 0.75 -20.66
N GLU A 408 18.29 -0.55 -20.43
CA GLU A 408 19.50 -1.23 -20.88
C GLU A 408 19.62 -1.25 -22.42
N ALA A 409 18.51 -1.52 -23.13
CA ALA A 409 18.48 -1.50 -24.59
C ALA A 409 18.71 -0.09 -25.17
N LEU A 410 18.12 0.95 -24.56
CA LEU A 410 18.38 2.35 -24.92
C LEU A 410 19.85 2.71 -24.71
N LEU A 411 20.44 2.34 -23.56
CA LEU A 411 21.86 2.57 -23.25
C LEU A 411 22.79 1.89 -24.28
N ALA A 412 22.48 0.67 -24.68
CA ALA A 412 23.28 -0.08 -25.63
C ALA A 412 23.23 0.55 -27.04
N ALA A 413 22.10 1.15 -27.41
CA ALA A 413 21.89 1.73 -28.75
C ALA A 413 22.28 3.22 -28.87
N LEU A 414 22.31 3.97 -27.75
CA LEU A 414 22.72 5.36 -27.73
C LEU A 414 24.24 5.51 -27.97
N PRO A 415 24.71 6.66 -28.51
CA PRO A 415 26.13 6.95 -28.64
C PRO A 415 26.86 6.78 -27.33
N ALA A 416 28.05 6.15 -27.33
CA ALA A 416 28.80 5.83 -26.13
C ALA A 416 29.34 7.06 -25.39
N ALA A 417 29.56 8.18 -26.10
CA ALA A 417 30.03 9.44 -25.51
C ALA A 417 28.98 10.02 -24.57
N LYS A 418 29.36 10.33 -23.33
CA LYS A 418 28.54 11.07 -22.40
C LYS A 418 28.44 12.53 -22.87
N ARG A 419 27.28 13.14 -22.68
CA ARG A 419 27.10 14.57 -22.89
C ARG A 419 27.66 15.36 -21.71
N ASP A 420 28.01 16.61 -21.96
CA ASP A 420 28.33 17.54 -20.86
C ASP A 420 27.06 17.82 -20.02
N ALA A 421 27.13 17.52 -18.76
CA ALA A 421 26.03 17.65 -17.81
C ALA A 421 26.02 19.02 -17.09
N GLY A 422 27.00 19.91 -17.31
CA GLY A 422 27.12 21.15 -16.56
C GLY A 422 25.83 21.98 -16.52
N SER A 423 25.31 22.33 -17.70
CA SER A 423 24.04 23.09 -17.81
C SER A 423 22.82 22.36 -17.23
N ALA A 424 22.76 21.03 -17.28
CA ALA A 424 21.67 20.25 -16.68
C ALA A 424 21.76 20.21 -15.16
N SER A 425 22.98 20.06 -14.62
CA SER A 425 23.26 20.14 -13.19
C SER A 425 22.94 21.51 -12.60
N ASP A 426 23.28 22.59 -13.31
CA ASP A 426 22.97 23.97 -12.90
C ASP A 426 21.46 24.18 -12.80
N ARG A 427 20.67 23.63 -13.74
CA ARG A 427 19.21 23.71 -13.68
C ARG A 427 18.63 22.94 -12.50
N VAL A 428 19.17 21.77 -12.16
CA VAL A 428 18.77 21.03 -10.96
C VAL A 428 19.14 21.79 -9.69
N ALA A 429 20.32 22.42 -9.64
CA ALA A 429 20.72 23.26 -8.52
C ALA A 429 19.78 24.47 -8.37
N GLN A 430 19.41 25.12 -9.47
CA GLN A 430 18.43 26.22 -9.49
C GLN A 430 17.04 25.76 -9.02
N LEU A 431 16.56 24.58 -9.48
CA LEU A 431 15.32 23.98 -9.01
C LEU A 431 15.31 23.85 -7.48
N ARG A 432 16.39 23.27 -6.91
CA ARG A 432 16.53 23.10 -5.45
C ARG A 432 16.52 24.45 -4.72
N GLN A 433 17.23 25.44 -5.23
CA GLN A 433 17.25 26.79 -4.65
C GLN A 433 15.86 27.45 -4.69
N GLN A 434 15.13 27.32 -5.79
CA GLN A 434 13.77 27.85 -5.91
C GLN A 434 12.80 27.17 -4.95
N LEU A 435 12.92 25.85 -4.75
CA LEU A 435 12.14 25.11 -3.77
C LEU A 435 12.39 25.61 -2.35
N ASP A 436 13.67 25.75 -1.97
CA ASP A 436 14.04 26.23 -0.64
C ASP A 436 13.50 27.66 -0.37
N ALA A 437 13.46 28.50 -1.39
CA ALA A 437 12.94 29.87 -1.29
C ALA A 437 11.40 29.96 -1.27
N SER A 438 10.68 28.88 -1.66
CA SER A 438 9.23 28.88 -1.85
C SER A 438 8.42 28.34 -0.67
N HIS A 439 9.07 27.83 0.38
CA HIS A 439 8.40 27.17 1.48
C HIS A 439 7.49 28.11 2.30
N ALA A 440 6.24 27.68 2.50
CA ALA A 440 5.34 28.32 3.45
C ALA A 440 5.77 28.03 4.91
N PRO A 441 5.33 28.83 5.90
CA PRO A 441 5.73 28.66 7.30
C PRO A 441 5.54 27.24 7.84
N LEU A 442 4.43 26.58 7.52
CA LEU A 442 4.19 25.18 7.94
C LEU A 442 5.19 24.22 7.29
N GLN A 443 5.54 24.44 6.02
CA GLN A 443 6.51 23.61 5.32
C GLN A 443 7.93 23.76 5.88
N LEU A 444 8.29 24.93 6.42
CA LEU A 444 9.56 25.13 7.12
C LEU A 444 9.62 24.32 8.42
N ILE A 445 8.51 24.25 9.19
CA ILE A 445 8.41 23.37 10.36
C ILE A 445 8.56 21.91 9.93
N HIS A 446 7.84 21.49 8.89
CA HIS A 446 7.95 20.13 8.37
C HIS A 446 9.38 19.82 7.89
N LYS A 447 10.05 20.74 7.20
CA LYS A 447 11.43 20.59 6.75
C LYS A 447 12.37 20.33 7.95
N ALA A 448 12.25 21.11 9.01
CA ALA A 448 13.06 20.93 10.21
C ALA A 448 12.84 19.56 10.87
N ILE A 449 11.60 19.05 10.93
CA ILE A 449 11.28 17.70 11.40
C ILE A 449 11.93 16.66 10.48
N LEU A 450 11.77 16.80 9.14
CA LEU A 450 12.29 15.86 8.16
C LEU A 450 13.82 15.80 8.16
N GLU A 451 14.51 16.89 8.44
CA GLU A 451 15.96 16.94 8.64
C GLU A 451 16.41 16.12 9.86
N ARG A 452 15.66 16.18 10.99
CA ARG A 452 15.92 15.34 12.17
C ARG A 452 15.66 13.86 11.87
N ILE A 453 14.58 13.55 11.17
CA ILE A 453 14.30 12.19 10.71
C ILE A 453 15.42 11.67 9.82
N ALA A 454 15.84 12.43 8.80
CA ALA A 454 16.90 12.03 7.89
C ALA A 454 18.26 11.79 8.59
N LYS A 455 18.55 12.56 9.65
CA LYS A 455 19.76 12.42 10.44
C LYS A 455 19.74 11.18 11.35
N ALA A 456 18.57 10.85 11.91
CA ALA A 456 18.41 9.72 12.82
C ALA A 456 18.25 8.37 12.08
N LEU A 457 17.72 8.38 10.85
CA LEU A 457 17.44 7.15 10.11
C LEU A 457 18.69 6.58 9.43
N PRO A 458 18.94 5.27 9.55
CA PRO A 458 19.93 4.57 8.73
C PRO A 458 19.59 4.66 7.22
N ALA A 459 20.60 4.71 6.37
CA ALA A 459 20.42 4.90 4.93
C ALA A 459 19.58 3.80 4.24
N ASN A 460 19.56 2.58 4.78
CA ASN A 460 18.77 1.47 4.28
C ASN A 460 17.35 1.40 4.89
N ALA A 461 16.97 2.35 5.75
CA ALA A 461 15.65 2.36 6.38
C ALA A 461 14.52 2.52 5.35
N PHE A 462 13.31 2.13 5.74
CA PHE A 462 12.08 2.51 5.03
C PHE A 462 11.19 3.39 5.91
N ILE A 463 10.38 4.22 5.26
CA ILE A 463 9.31 5.00 5.89
C ILE A 463 7.98 4.57 5.27
N ALA A 464 7.06 4.08 6.11
CA ALA A 464 5.66 3.90 5.74
C ALA A 464 4.87 5.13 6.23
N SER A 465 4.38 5.93 5.30
CA SER A 465 3.70 7.18 5.63
C SER A 465 2.20 7.10 5.39
N ASP A 466 1.44 7.77 6.24
CA ASP A 466 -0.01 7.96 6.09
C ASP A 466 -0.32 9.29 5.37
N MET A 467 -1.59 9.52 5.07
CA MET A 467 -2.10 10.78 4.53
C MET A 467 -2.11 11.86 5.62
N THR A 468 -1.03 12.61 5.75
CA THR A 468 -0.86 13.70 6.72
C THR A 468 -0.05 14.85 6.11
N GLN A 469 -0.26 16.08 6.58
CA GLN A 469 0.42 17.28 6.04
C GLN A 469 1.95 17.15 6.06
N LEU A 470 2.51 16.51 7.10
CA LEU A 470 3.95 16.24 7.18
C LEU A 470 4.41 15.31 6.05
N ALA A 471 3.65 14.25 5.74
CA ALA A 471 3.97 13.33 4.64
C ALA A 471 3.81 13.98 3.26
N TYR A 472 2.82 14.87 3.08
CA TYR A 472 2.67 15.61 1.81
C TYR A 472 3.89 16.48 1.52
N THR A 473 4.41 17.15 2.55
CA THR A 473 5.68 17.87 2.43
C THR A 473 6.87 16.93 2.18
N ALA A 474 6.90 15.79 2.87
CA ALA A 474 7.95 14.78 2.72
C ALA A 474 7.96 14.11 1.33
N ASN A 475 6.82 14.02 0.65
CA ASN A 475 6.75 13.45 -0.69
C ASN A 475 7.75 14.11 -1.65
N TYR A 476 7.99 15.42 -1.54
CA TYR A 476 8.94 16.11 -2.40
C TYR A 476 10.22 16.60 -1.69
N LEU A 477 10.22 16.73 -0.33
CA LEU A 477 11.40 17.22 0.40
C LEU A 477 12.25 16.10 1.02
N TYR A 478 11.65 14.98 1.49
CA TYR A 478 12.42 13.96 2.17
C TYR A 478 13.40 13.24 1.22
N PRO A 479 14.71 13.20 1.54
CA PRO A 479 15.73 12.65 0.66
C PRO A 479 15.84 11.11 0.83
N SER A 480 14.93 10.35 0.20
CA SER A 480 15.01 8.89 0.25
C SER A 480 16.31 8.38 -0.38
N GLN A 481 17.14 7.68 0.41
CA GLN A 481 18.47 7.23 0.02
C GLN A 481 18.46 5.90 -0.76
N ALA A 482 17.36 5.16 -0.68
CA ALA A 482 17.25 3.83 -1.30
C ALA A 482 15.91 3.65 -1.99
N PRO A 483 15.87 2.86 -3.08
CA PRO A 483 14.60 2.43 -3.67
C PRO A 483 13.81 1.59 -2.67
N ARG A 484 12.47 1.61 -2.80
CA ARG A 484 11.56 0.96 -1.83
C ARG A 484 11.75 1.45 -0.39
N GLY A 485 12.24 2.70 -0.23
CA GLY A 485 12.45 3.36 1.06
C GLY A 485 11.31 4.29 1.46
N TRP A 486 10.37 4.60 0.56
CA TRP A 486 9.24 5.49 0.80
C TRP A 486 7.93 4.82 0.37
N LEU A 487 7.10 4.45 1.33
CA LEU A 487 5.79 3.83 1.14
C LEU A 487 4.72 4.85 1.45
N HIS A 488 3.97 5.29 0.44
CA HIS A 488 2.91 6.29 0.58
C HIS A 488 1.69 5.85 -0.22
N PRO A 489 0.46 5.98 0.32
CA PRO A 489 -0.77 5.57 -0.36
C PRO A 489 -1.24 6.63 -1.37
N THR A 490 -0.44 6.86 -2.43
CA THR A 490 -0.59 8.01 -3.34
C THR A 490 -1.88 7.97 -4.14
N GLY A 491 -2.17 6.85 -4.79
CA GLY A 491 -3.19 6.79 -5.85
C GLY A 491 -4.63 6.70 -5.35
N TYR A 492 -4.86 6.22 -4.13
CA TYR A 492 -6.20 6.09 -3.53
C TYR A 492 -6.39 7.01 -2.33
N GLY A 493 -5.29 7.43 -1.71
CA GLY A 493 -5.30 8.43 -0.65
C GLY A 493 -5.95 7.95 0.65
N THR A 494 -5.81 6.68 1.01
CA THR A 494 -6.46 6.12 2.20
C THR A 494 -5.80 6.58 3.49
N LEU A 495 -6.61 6.99 4.47
CA LEU A 495 -6.20 7.15 5.86
C LEU A 495 -6.05 5.77 6.54
N GLY A 496 -5.17 5.68 7.54
CA GLY A 496 -4.94 4.45 8.30
C GLY A 496 -4.00 3.45 7.62
N TYR A 497 -3.31 3.84 6.57
CA TYR A 497 -2.36 3.02 5.83
C TYR A 497 -1.04 2.81 6.61
N GLY A 498 -0.51 3.88 7.23
CA GLY A 498 0.87 3.93 7.70
C GLY A 498 1.26 2.81 8.68
N VAL A 499 0.47 2.62 9.75
CA VAL A 499 0.78 1.62 10.79
C VAL A 499 0.80 0.20 10.23
N PRO A 500 -0.28 -0.33 9.64
CA PRO A 500 -0.26 -1.69 9.14
C PRO A 500 0.71 -1.89 7.97
N ALA A 501 0.88 -0.92 7.08
CA ALA A 501 1.87 -1.02 6.01
C ALA A 501 3.31 -1.09 6.55
N GLY A 502 3.63 -0.32 7.59
CA GLY A 502 4.92 -0.40 8.28
C GLY A 502 5.17 -1.77 8.92
N ILE A 503 4.14 -2.36 9.54
CA ILE A 503 4.21 -3.72 10.09
C ILE A 503 4.46 -4.73 8.97
N GLY A 504 3.67 -4.69 7.89
CA GLY A 504 3.86 -5.56 6.74
C GLY A 504 5.24 -5.42 6.09
N ALA A 505 5.75 -4.19 6.00
CA ALA A 505 7.09 -3.91 5.51
C ALA A 505 8.19 -4.56 6.37
N LYS A 506 8.00 -4.61 7.70
CA LYS A 506 8.93 -5.33 8.60
C LYS A 506 8.97 -6.83 8.33
N PHE A 507 7.85 -7.45 7.94
CA PHE A 507 7.85 -8.86 7.52
C PHE A 507 8.52 -9.06 6.15
N GLY A 508 8.38 -8.08 5.24
CA GLY A 508 8.99 -8.12 3.91
C GLY A 508 10.50 -7.82 3.89
N ALA A 509 11.01 -7.12 4.90
CA ALA A 509 12.41 -6.72 5.05
C ALA A 509 12.78 -6.56 6.54
N PRO A 510 12.85 -7.66 7.31
CA PRO A 510 13.01 -7.63 8.76
C PRO A 510 14.32 -6.96 9.21
N GLU A 511 15.35 -7.01 8.38
CA GLU A 511 16.68 -6.42 8.64
C GLU A 511 16.70 -4.89 8.45
N ARG A 512 15.73 -4.33 7.74
CA ARG A 512 15.66 -2.87 7.50
C ARG A 512 15.03 -2.17 8.69
N PRO A 513 15.64 -1.09 9.22
CA PRO A 513 14.96 -0.21 10.16
C PRO A 513 13.69 0.38 9.56
N GLY A 514 12.60 0.42 10.33
CA GLY A 514 11.30 0.90 9.86
C GLY A 514 10.83 2.10 10.67
N LEU A 515 10.40 3.15 9.97
CA LEU A 515 9.67 4.28 10.53
C LEU A 515 8.26 4.31 9.95
N VAL A 516 7.25 4.45 10.80
CA VAL A 516 5.90 4.83 10.41
C VAL A 516 5.73 6.32 10.66
N LEU A 517 5.27 7.07 9.65
CA LEU A 517 4.95 8.49 9.75
C LEU A 517 3.45 8.67 9.61
N VAL A 518 2.76 9.03 10.68
CA VAL A 518 1.29 9.06 10.71
C VAL A 518 0.78 10.32 11.40
N GLY A 519 -0.35 10.88 10.93
CA GLY A 519 -1.07 11.95 11.61
C GLY A 519 -2.03 11.39 12.66
N ASP A 520 -2.41 12.23 13.63
CA ASP A 520 -3.35 11.88 14.70
C ASP A 520 -4.69 11.31 14.18
N GLY A 521 -5.27 11.92 13.15
CA GLY A 521 -6.48 11.41 12.51
C GLY A 521 -6.29 10.05 11.85
N GLY A 522 -5.28 9.91 10.98
CA GLY A 522 -4.99 8.66 10.26
C GLY A 522 -4.62 7.50 11.20
N PHE A 523 -3.88 7.79 12.27
CA PHE A 523 -3.51 6.81 13.29
C PHE A 523 -4.73 6.11 13.91
N LEU A 524 -5.79 6.85 14.21
CA LEU A 524 -6.99 6.30 14.87
C LEU A 524 -7.80 5.34 13.98
N TYR A 525 -7.58 5.32 12.66
CA TYR A 525 -8.23 4.35 11.77
C TYR A 525 -7.72 2.91 11.99
N THR A 526 -6.45 2.76 12.39
CA THR A 526 -5.78 1.45 12.48
C THR A 526 -4.87 1.31 13.70
N ALA A 527 -5.09 2.13 14.73
CA ALA A 527 -4.31 2.09 15.99
C ALA A 527 -4.29 0.71 16.66
N GLN A 528 -5.36 -0.09 16.49
CA GLN A 528 -5.45 -1.45 17.00
C GLN A 528 -4.35 -2.38 16.44
N GLU A 529 -3.77 -2.07 15.28
CA GLU A 529 -2.69 -2.86 14.70
C GLU A 529 -1.36 -2.71 15.48
N LEU A 530 -1.26 -1.75 16.40
CA LEU A 530 -0.15 -1.73 17.36
C LEU A 530 -0.09 -3.01 18.20
N ALA A 531 -1.26 -3.61 18.53
CA ALA A 531 -1.29 -4.91 19.19
C ALA A 531 -0.70 -6.03 18.31
N THR A 532 -0.95 -5.99 16.99
CA THR A 532 -0.28 -6.90 16.03
C THR A 532 1.24 -6.66 16.03
N ALA A 533 1.66 -5.39 15.99
CA ALA A 533 3.08 -5.05 15.97
C ALA A 533 3.82 -5.54 17.23
N THR A 534 3.25 -5.31 18.42
CA THR A 534 3.88 -5.71 19.68
C THR A 534 3.86 -7.22 19.94
N GLU A 535 2.90 -7.94 19.36
CA GLU A 535 2.81 -9.41 19.46
C GLU A 535 3.69 -10.14 18.44
N GLU A 536 3.79 -9.61 17.22
CA GLU A 536 4.30 -10.36 16.07
C GLU A 536 5.69 -9.92 15.59
N LEU A 537 6.15 -8.70 15.93
CA LEU A 537 7.45 -8.23 15.46
C LEU A 537 8.58 -8.58 16.44
N ASP A 538 9.64 -9.19 15.90
CA ASP A 538 10.87 -9.52 16.62
C ASP A 538 11.97 -8.45 16.43
N SER A 539 11.64 -7.29 15.84
CA SER A 539 12.61 -6.25 15.50
C SER A 539 12.00 -4.85 15.61
N PRO A 540 12.82 -3.81 15.84
CA PRO A 540 12.36 -2.45 16.06
C PRO A 540 11.43 -1.91 14.98
N LEU A 541 10.33 -1.27 15.42
CA LEU A 541 9.48 -0.42 14.60
C LEU A 541 9.20 0.88 15.36
N VAL A 542 9.56 2.00 14.76
CA VAL A 542 9.26 3.33 15.32
C VAL A 542 8.04 3.90 14.64
N VAL A 543 7.07 4.37 15.42
CA VAL A 543 5.87 5.06 14.95
C VAL A 543 5.94 6.52 15.39
N LEU A 544 6.17 7.42 14.45
CA LEU A 544 6.13 8.87 14.68
C LEU A 544 4.73 9.39 14.37
N LEU A 545 4.02 9.74 15.42
CA LEU A 545 2.69 10.34 15.38
C LEU A 545 2.83 11.87 15.39
N TRP A 546 2.53 12.50 14.26
CA TRP A 546 2.40 13.94 14.14
C TRP A 546 1.01 14.37 14.61
N ASN A 547 0.96 15.00 15.78
CA ASN A 547 -0.28 15.46 16.40
C ASN A 547 -0.46 16.97 16.26
N ASN A 548 -1.43 17.37 15.44
CA ASN A 548 -1.84 18.77 15.26
C ASN A 548 -3.30 19.03 15.71
N ASP A 549 -3.93 18.05 16.39
CA ASP A 549 -5.30 18.07 16.90
C ASP A 549 -6.34 18.44 15.82
N ALA A 550 -6.08 18.02 14.56
CA ALA A 550 -6.95 18.37 13.44
C ALA A 550 -6.79 17.42 12.25
N LEU A 551 -7.84 17.31 11.44
CA LEU A 551 -7.71 16.95 10.03
C LEU A 551 -7.20 18.18 9.27
N GLY A 552 -5.91 18.52 9.51
CA GLY A 552 -5.33 19.82 9.23
C GLY A 552 -5.44 20.26 7.78
N GLN A 553 -5.23 19.35 6.82
CA GLN A 553 -5.34 19.67 5.39
C GLN A 553 -6.77 20.06 5.03
N ILE A 554 -7.77 19.30 5.48
CA ILE A 554 -9.18 19.57 5.15
C ILE A 554 -9.65 20.86 5.82
N ARG A 555 -9.21 21.12 7.06
CA ARG A 555 -9.48 22.41 7.72
C ARG A 555 -8.94 23.57 6.90
N ASP A 556 -7.70 23.47 6.44
CA ASP A 556 -7.03 24.55 5.70
C ASP A 556 -7.68 24.75 4.32
N ASP A 557 -8.12 23.65 3.67
CA ASP A 557 -8.86 23.69 2.42
C ASP A 557 -10.25 24.35 2.60
N MET A 558 -10.99 24.03 3.67
CA MET A 558 -12.27 24.66 4.01
C MET A 558 -12.09 26.17 4.21
N LEU A 559 -11.12 26.57 5.02
CA LEU A 559 -10.81 27.98 5.27
C LEU A 559 -10.44 28.73 3.97
N GLY A 560 -9.71 28.07 3.11
CA GLY A 560 -9.33 28.66 1.83
C GLY A 560 -10.48 28.81 0.84
N LEU A 561 -11.57 28.08 1.03
CA LEU A 561 -12.80 28.16 0.25
C LEU A 561 -13.87 29.05 0.92
N ASP A 562 -13.51 29.76 2.00
CA ASP A 562 -14.47 30.53 2.82
C ASP A 562 -15.58 29.62 3.43
N ILE A 563 -15.26 28.35 3.69
CA ILE A 563 -16.14 27.40 4.38
C ILE A 563 -15.76 27.38 5.86
N GLU A 564 -16.72 27.56 6.75
CA GLU A 564 -16.49 27.38 8.19
C GLU A 564 -16.11 25.92 8.49
N PRO A 565 -14.98 25.65 9.18
CA PRO A 565 -14.52 24.30 9.44
C PRO A 565 -15.50 23.49 10.29
N VAL A 566 -15.97 22.34 9.75
CA VAL A 566 -16.90 21.41 10.43
C VAL A 566 -16.32 20.00 10.39
N GLY A 567 -16.31 19.30 11.55
CA GLY A 567 -15.87 17.91 11.64
C GLY A 567 -14.36 17.68 11.49
N VAL A 568 -13.55 18.74 11.52
CA VAL A 568 -12.10 18.67 11.27
C VAL A 568 -11.24 18.89 12.51
N LEU A 569 -11.85 19.11 13.66
CA LEU A 569 -11.20 19.28 14.98
C LEU A 569 -11.65 18.15 15.91
N PRO A 570 -11.15 16.93 15.74
CA PRO A 570 -11.49 15.82 16.61
C PRO A 570 -10.91 16.03 18.00
N ARG A 571 -11.59 15.51 19.01
CA ARG A 571 -11.00 15.41 20.35
C ARG A 571 -10.19 14.13 20.43
N ASN A 572 -8.88 14.25 20.41
CA ASN A 572 -7.96 13.12 20.47
C ASN A 572 -7.97 12.44 21.85
N PRO A 573 -7.74 11.12 21.91
CA PRO A 573 -7.45 10.42 23.16
C PRO A 573 -6.05 10.79 23.68
N ASP A 574 -5.74 10.39 24.90
CA ASP A 574 -4.35 10.38 25.39
C ASP A 574 -3.56 9.28 24.64
N PHE A 575 -2.77 9.67 23.65
CA PHE A 575 -1.98 8.73 22.84
C PHE A 575 -0.90 8.03 23.66
N ALA A 576 -0.40 8.65 24.72
CA ALA A 576 0.58 8.02 25.59
C ALA A 576 -0.03 6.87 26.40
N LEU A 577 -1.23 7.04 26.93
CA LEU A 577 -1.97 5.97 27.59
C LEU A 577 -2.34 4.86 26.58
N LEU A 578 -2.79 5.24 25.39
CA LEU A 578 -3.16 4.29 24.34
C LEU A 578 -1.96 3.44 23.89
N GLY A 579 -0.81 4.05 23.64
CA GLY A 579 0.41 3.34 23.25
C GLY A 579 0.87 2.36 24.34
N ARG A 580 0.87 2.80 25.61
CA ARG A 580 1.17 1.91 26.73
C ARG A 580 0.18 0.74 26.86
N ALA A 581 -1.11 0.98 26.60
CA ALA A 581 -2.13 -0.07 26.63
C ALA A 581 -1.89 -1.15 25.57
N TYR A 582 -1.27 -0.80 24.44
CA TYR A 582 -0.84 -1.74 23.41
C TYR A 582 0.57 -2.32 23.65
N GLY A 583 1.27 -1.94 24.73
CA GLY A 583 2.60 -2.45 25.05
C GLY A 583 3.75 -1.74 24.33
N CYS A 584 3.51 -0.56 23.76
CA CYS A 584 4.56 0.23 23.12
C CYS A 584 5.41 0.99 24.14
N GLU A 585 6.70 1.15 23.87
CA GLU A 585 7.53 2.20 24.48
C GLU A 585 7.02 3.56 24.03
N MET A 586 6.85 4.51 24.98
CA MET A 586 6.26 5.81 24.70
C MET A 586 7.26 6.95 24.87
N ARG A 587 7.29 7.85 23.88
CA ARG A 587 8.10 9.06 23.86
C ARG A 587 7.24 10.27 23.51
N GLN A 588 7.53 11.44 24.12
CA GLN A 588 6.83 12.71 23.87
C GLN A 588 7.86 13.84 23.86
N PRO A 589 8.65 13.98 22.79
CA PRO A 589 9.68 15.02 22.68
C PRO A 589 9.08 16.41 22.78
N GLN A 590 9.75 17.31 23.50
CA GLN A 590 9.36 18.71 23.67
C GLN A 590 10.16 19.66 22.77
N SER A 591 11.12 19.12 22.01
CA SER A 591 11.93 19.86 21.04
C SER A 591 12.37 18.96 19.89
N LEU A 592 12.89 19.53 18.81
CA LEU A 592 13.45 18.79 17.68
C LEU A 592 14.72 18.02 18.06
N ASP A 593 15.51 18.51 19.03
CA ASP A 593 16.71 17.79 19.52
C ASP A 593 16.29 16.55 20.34
N GLU A 594 15.24 16.67 21.11
CA GLU A 594 14.65 15.49 21.78
C GLU A 594 14.05 14.51 20.80
N LEU A 595 13.38 14.98 19.73
CA LEU A 595 12.87 14.11 18.68
C LEU A 595 13.99 13.29 18.03
N GLU A 596 15.13 13.91 17.69
CA GLU A 596 16.28 13.21 17.11
C GLU A 596 16.81 12.11 18.05
N ARG A 597 16.98 12.44 19.34
CA ARG A 597 17.38 11.47 20.36
C ARG A 597 16.37 10.33 20.48
N ASP A 598 15.06 10.65 20.59
CA ASP A 598 14.00 9.67 20.80
C ASP A 598 13.84 8.73 19.58
N LEU A 599 14.09 9.23 18.37
CA LEU A 599 14.17 8.41 17.16
C LEU A 599 15.35 7.42 17.24
N CYS A 600 16.56 7.91 17.57
CA CYS A 600 17.74 7.04 17.69
C CYS A 600 17.55 5.96 18.76
N GLU A 601 17.00 6.32 19.92
CA GLU A 601 16.71 5.38 21.01
C GLU A 601 15.59 4.39 20.62
N GLY A 602 14.57 4.85 19.88
CA GLY A 602 13.50 4.00 19.37
C GLY A 602 13.98 2.94 18.39
N PHE A 603 14.95 3.27 17.52
CA PHE A 603 15.57 2.28 16.63
C PHE A 603 16.49 1.29 17.37
N ALA A 604 16.97 1.64 18.55
CA ALA A 604 17.76 0.74 19.41
C ALA A 604 16.87 -0.13 20.33
N HIS A 605 15.60 0.24 20.52
CA HIS A 605 14.64 -0.50 21.34
C HIS A 605 14.19 -1.78 20.61
N PRO A 606 14.17 -2.96 21.24
CA PRO A 606 13.85 -4.21 20.54
C PRO A 606 12.39 -4.41 20.18
N GLY A 607 11.50 -3.49 20.55
CA GLY A 607 10.07 -3.56 20.30
C GLY A 607 9.52 -2.36 19.51
N VAL A 608 8.25 -2.08 19.72
CA VAL A 608 7.55 -0.95 19.08
C VAL A 608 7.69 0.30 19.95
N THR A 609 8.18 1.39 19.35
CA THR A 609 8.25 2.72 19.99
C THR A 609 7.25 3.64 19.33
N LEU A 610 6.33 4.21 20.11
CA LEU A 610 5.40 5.27 19.66
C LEU A 610 5.91 6.63 20.15
N ILE A 611 6.24 7.52 19.22
CA ILE A 611 6.70 8.89 19.48
C ILE A 611 5.57 9.84 19.11
N GLU A 612 4.96 10.51 20.07
CA GLU A 612 3.99 11.58 19.81
C GLU A 612 4.70 12.92 19.74
N LEU A 613 4.77 13.51 18.55
CA LEU A 613 5.28 14.87 18.36
C LEU A 613 4.11 15.85 18.17
N LYS A 614 3.90 16.71 19.16
CA LYS A 614 2.89 17.77 19.06
C LYS A 614 3.38 18.92 18.22
N HIS A 615 2.52 19.47 17.37
CA HIS A 615 2.84 20.62 16.51
C HIS A 615 3.46 21.79 17.28
N ALA A 616 3.02 22.05 18.53
CA ALA A 616 3.56 23.12 19.35
C ALA A 616 5.03 22.91 19.73
N CYS A 617 5.51 21.67 19.80
CA CYS A 617 6.88 21.31 20.21
C CYS A 617 7.87 21.32 19.02
N ALA A 618 7.36 21.49 17.81
CA ALA A 618 8.16 21.50 16.57
C ALA A 618 8.45 22.92 16.05
N LYS A 619 7.99 23.97 16.75
CA LYS A 619 8.16 25.40 16.39
C LYS A 619 9.49 25.96 16.82
#